data_f2d8784d71af570537dd3043a1216455
#
_entry.id   f2d8784d71af570537dd3043a1216455
#
_cell.length_a   1.000
_cell.length_b   1.000
_cell.length_c   1.000
_cell.angle_alpha   90.00
_cell.angle_beta   90.00
_cell.angle_gamma   90.00
#
_symmetry.space_group_name_H-M   'P 1'
#
loop_
_entity.id
_entity.type
_entity.pdbx_description
1 polymer ?
#
loop_
_entity_poly.entity_id
_entity_poly.type
_entity_poly.pdbx_seq_one_letter_code
_entity_poly.pdbx_strand_id
1 'polypeptide(L)'
;MNSDMKKIVLAAAVLAFQLAFSQQKGSIKIVESKKIELTSELSRDKIDVYNRSFLNFVAALKASDKNAVNNLLSDKVKDIVNDDIIRKLSGGISFERKTEVYKSGYQKVLDNETYPAIQYKYADDTLDPPRDIITVIFENDGKILGVKPEYSK
;
A
#
# COMPACT_ATOMS: atom_id res chain seq x y z
N MET A 1 15.13 6.86 21.16
CA MET A 1 14.13 7.38 20.23
C MET A 1 12.76 6.95 20.71
N ASN A 2 11.92 7.88 21.03
CA ASN A 2 10.61 7.61 21.62
C ASN A 2 9.69 6.87 20.64
N SER A 3 8.91 5.92 21.17
CA SER A 3 7.86 5.18 20.48
C SER A 3 6.93 6.09 19.65
N ASP A 4 6.71 7.30 20.12
CA ASP A 4 5.85 8.29 19.46
C ASP A 4 6.44 8.86 18.17
N MET A 5 7.78 9.02 18.10
CA MET A 5 8.44 9.46 16.86
C MET A 5 8.39 8.38 15.78
N LYS A 6 8.46 7.10 16.15
CA LYS A 6 8.28 5.99 15.20
C LYS A 6 6.85 5.96 14.63
N LYS A 7 5.87 6.24 15.46
CA LYS A 7 4.46 6.35 15.04
C LYS A 7 4.24 7.53 14.10
N ILE A 8 4.87 8.67 14.37
CA ILE A 8 4.78 9.87 13.52
C ILE A 8 5.45 9.64 12.16
N VAL A 9 6.57 8.96 12.12
CA VAL A 9 7.28 8.63 10.85
C VAL A 9 6.49 7.65 10.00
N LEU A 10 5.84 6.66 10.63
CA LEU A 10 4.96 5.73 9.93
C LEU A 10 3.67 6.40 9.45
N ALA A 11 3.12 7.31 10.26
CA ALA A 11 2.00 8.16 9.89
C ALA A 11 2.33 9.01 8.67
N ALA A 12 3.53 9.58 8.63
CA ALA A 12 4.01 10.34 7.47
C ALA A 12 4.16 9.47 6.23
N ALA A 13 4.56 8.20 6.35
CA ALA A 13 4.64 7.27 5.23
C ALA A 13 3.24 6.95 4.66
N VAL A 14 2.26 6.68 5.51
CA VAL A 14 0.87 6.44 5.08
C VAL A 14 0.23 7.72 4.52
N LEU A 15 0.52 8.88 5.11
CA LEU A 15 0.08 10.19 4.61
C LEU A 15 0.77 10.55 3.29
N ALA A 16 2.04 10.20 3.10
CA ALA A 16 2.75 10.38 1.84
C ALA A 16 2.13 9.55 0.71
N PHE A 17 1.63 8.37 1.01
CA PHE A 17 0.83 7.57 0.07
C PHE A 17 -0.46 8.27 -0.36
N GLN A 18 -1.01 9.16 0.47
CA GLN A 18 -2.25 9.88 0.17
C GLN A 18 -2.05 11.21 -0.50
N LEU A 19 -0.97 11.90 -0.18
CA LEU A 19 -0.67 13.21 -0.76
C LEU A 19 -0.29 13.12 -2.24
N ALA A 20 0.16 11.94 -2.69
CA ALA A 20 0.30 11.67 -4.12
C ALA A 20 -1.04 11.78 -4.90
N PHE A 21 -2.18 11.67 -4.20
CA PHE A 21 -3.50 11.87 -4.80
C PHE A 21 -3.97 13.33 -4.81
N SER A 22 -3.41 14.18 -3.97
CA SER A 22 -3.99 15.51 -3.75
C SER A 22 -3.45 16.60 -4.66
N GLN A 23 -2.49 16.33 -5.54
CA GLN A 23 -1.82 17.32 -6.42
C GLN A 23 -1.31 18.57 -5.68
N GLN A 24 -1.12 18.51 -4.39
CA GLN A 24 -0.69 19.68 -3.63
C GLN A 24 0.77 19.97 -3.88
N LYS A 25 1.01 21.16 -4.39
CA LYS A 25 2.32 21.79 -4.48
C LYS A 25 2.86 22.03 -3.08
N GLY A 26 3.81 21.25 -2.64
CA GLY A 26 4.42 21.44 -1.34
C GLY A 26 5.60 20.51 -1.10
N SER A 27 6.25 20.66 0.00
CA SER A 27 7.51 20.05 0.45
C SER A 27 7.62 18.51 0.39
N ILE A 28 6.69 17.82 -0.25
CA ILE A 28 6.61 16.35 -0.35
C ILE A 28 7.17 15.83 -1.67
N LYS A 29 7.84 16.66 -2.43
CA LYS A 29 8.55 16.28 -3.67
C LYS A 29 9.57 15.15 -3.49
N ILE A 30 10.00 14.88 -2.27
CA ILE A 30 11.02 13.87 -1.97
C ILE A 30 10.47 12.44 -2.09
N VAL A 31 9.17 12.25 -1.92
CA VAL A 31 8.52 10.92 -1.99
C VAL A 31 8.04 10.60 -3.41
N GLU A 32 7.70 11.61 -4.21
CA GLU A 32 7.18 11.44 -5.56
C GLU A 32 8.24 10.99 -6.57
N SER A 33 9.52 11.32 -6.35
CA SER A 33 10.59 11.09 -7.32
C SER A 33 11.29 9.74 -7.18
N LYS A 34 11.05 9.00 -6.10
CA LYS A 34 11.67 7.69 -5.93
C LYS A 34 10.78 6.61 -6.53
N LYS A 35 11.18 6.15 -7.71
CA LYS A 35 10.74 4.87 -8.24
C LYS A 35 10.90 3.82 -7.13
N ILE A 36 9.80 3.17 -6.77
CA ILE A 36 9.84 2.11 -5.76
C ILE A 36 10.61 0.94 -6.36
N GLU A 37 11.85 0.77 -5.93
CA GLU A 37 12.66 -0.39 -6.29
C GLU A 37 12.53 -1.43 -5.19
N LEU A 38 11.98 -2.58 -5.54
CA LEU A 38 11.91 -3.72 -4.65
C LEU A 38 13.26 -4.43 -4.63
N THR A 39 13.83 -4.61 -3.46
CA THR A 39 15.08 -5.33 -3.26
C THR A 39 14.80 -6.78 -2.89
N SER A 40 15.49 -7.72 -3.45
CA SER A 40 15.32 -9.16 -3.28
C SER A 40 13.89 -9.67 -3.52
N GLU A 41 13.74 -10.94 -3.75
CA GLU A 41 12.46 -11.57 -4.02
C GLU A 41 11.82 -12.13 -2.74
N LEU A 42 10.48 -12.06 -2.67
CA LEU A 42 9.73 -12.79 -1.67
C LEU A 42 9.59 -14.25 -2.07
N SER A 43 9.64 -15.16 -1.09
CA SER A 43 9.32 -16.55 -1.33
C SER A 43 7.84 -16.71 -1.75
N ARG A 44 7.54 -17.78 -2.49
CA ARG A 44 6.18 -18.06 -2.95
C ARG A 44 5.18 -18.13 -1.80
N ASP A 45 5.54 -18.80 -0.70
CA ASP A 45 4.67 -18.93 0.48
C ASP A 45 4.34 -17.58 1.10
N LYS A 46 5.31 -16.66 1.13
CA LYS A 46 5.10 -15.29 1.61
C LYS A 46 4.18 -14.51 0.67
N ILE A 47 4.42 -14.63 -0.64
CA ILE A 47 3.55 -13.98 -1.65
C ILE A 47 2.10 -14.46 -1.47
N ASP A 48 1.87 -15.75 -1.26
CA ASP A 48 0.53 -16.31 -1.08
C ASP A 48 -0.16 -15.75 0.17
N VAL A 49 0.55 -15.62 1.28
CA VAL A 49 0.04 -15.03 2.52
C VAL A 49 -0.34 -13.55 2.31
N TYR A 50 0.56 -12.78 1.75
CA TYR A 50 0.35 -11.34 1.54
C TYR A 50 -0.72 -11.06 0.48
N ASN A 51 -0.74 -11.85 -0.58
CA ASN A 51 -1.77 -11.75 -1.61
C ASN A 51 -3.17 -12.02 -1.04
N ARG A 52 -3.31 -13.04 -0.20
CA ARG A 52 -4.58 -13.32 0.49
C ARG A 52 -5.01 -12.15 1.38
N SER A 53 -4.08 -11.58 2.11
CA SER A 53 -4.32 -10.40 2.96
C SER A 53 -4.83 -9.21 2.13
N PHE A 54 -4.18 -8.94 1.00
CA PHE A 54 -4.60 -7.87 0.09
C PHE A 54 -5.97 -8.12 -0.54
N LEU A 55 -6.24 -9.32 -1.00
CA LEU A 55 -7.55 -9.66 -1.58
C LEU A 55 -8.69 -9.54 -0.55
N ASN A 56 -8.45 -9.95 0.69
CA ASN A 56 -9.40 -9.76 1.78
C ASN A 56 -9.62 -8.27 2.09
N PHE A 57 -8.56 -7.47 2.02
CA PHE A 57 -8.64 -6.03 2.21
C PHE A 57 -9.48 -5.36 1.11
N VAL A 58 -9.26 -5.72 -0.14
CA VAL A 58 -10.07 -5.22 -1.28
C VAL A 58 -11.54 -5.61 -1.13
N ALA A 59 -11.81 -6.86 -0.73
CA ALA A 59 -13.17 -7.32 -0.47
C ALA A 59 -13.85 -6.55 0.67
N ALA A 60 -13.12 -6.27 1.75
CA ALA A 60 -13.61 -5.47 2.87
C ALA A 60 -13.89 -4.02 2.46
N LEU A 61 -13.03 -3.41 1.65
CA LEU A 61 -13.26 -2.07 1.08
C LEU A 61 -14.51 -2.05 0.20
N LYS A 62 -14.66 -3.02 -0.69
CA LYS A 62 -15.83 -3.15 -1.57
C LYS A 62 -17.12 -3.29 -0.78
N ALA A 63 -17.11 -4.05 0.31
CA ALA A 63 -18.25 -4.25 1.20
C ALA A 63 -18.48 -3.07 2.17
N SER A 64 -17.60 -2.07 2.19
CA SER A 64 -17.61 -0.98 3.18
C SER A 64 -17.57 -1.49 4.63
N ASP A 65 -16.95 -2.63 4.85
CA ASP A 65 -16.80 -3.26 6.15
C ASP A 65 -15.58 -2.69 6.88
N LYS A 66 -15.81 -1.62 7.63
CA LYS A 66 -14.76 -0.91 8.38
C LYS A 66 -14.05 -1.79 9.41
N ASN A 67 -14.78 -2.70 10.05
CA ASN A 67 -14.19 -3.60 11.04
C ASN A 67 -13.25 -4.61 10.37
N ALA A 68 -13.66 -5.19 9.25
CA ALA A 68 -12.81 -6.09 8.48
C ALA A 68 -11.58 -5.36 7.94
N VAL A 69 -11.72 -4.15 7.41
CA VAL A 69 -10.58 -3.31 7.00
C VAL A 69 -9.63 -3.09 8.16
N ASN A 70 -10.15 -2.68 9.31
CA ASN A 70 -9.33 -2.38 10.48
C ASN A 70 -8.56 -3.60 11.00
N ASN A 71 -9.18 -4.79 10.96
CA ASN A 71 -8.56 -6.04 11.37
C ASN A 71 -7.40 -6.48 10.46
N LEU A 72 -7.38 -6.02 9.22
CA LEU A 72 -6.32 -6.32 8.25
C LEU A 72 -5.16 -5.32 8.30
N LEU A 73 -5.35 -4.17 8.94
CA LEU A 73 -4.32 -3.15 9.07
C LEU A 73 -3.32 -3.49 10.19
N SER A 74 -2.08 -3.08 10.00
CA SER A 74 -1.07 -3.09 11.06
C SER A 74 -1.50 -2.20 12.21
N ASP A 75 -1.21 -2.62 13.45
CA ASP A 75 -1.46 -1.80 14.65
C ASP A 75 -0.74 -0.44 14.61
N LYS A 76 0.33 -0.36 13.84
CA LYS A 76 1.09 0.88 13.66
C LYS A 76 0.33 1.96 12.89
N VAL A 77 -0.68 1.60 12.12
CA VAL A 77 -1.42 2.52 11.25
C VAL A 77 -2.92 2.63 11.57
N LYS A 78 -3.47 1.75 12.40
CA LYS A 78 -4.90 1.74 12.74
C LYS A 78 -5.42 3.09 13.24
N ASP A 79 -4.65 3.77 14.09
CA ASP A 79 -5.05 5.03 14.71
C ASP A 79 -5.04 6.23 13.73
N ILE A 80 -4.35 6.10 12.61
CA ILE A 80 -4.22 7.16 11.61
C ILE A 80 -5.09 6.93 10.37
N VAL A 81 -5.52 5.70 10.13
CA VAL A 81 -6.43 5.38 9.03
C VAL A 81 -7.86 5.74 9.43
N ASN A 82 -8.34 6.84 8.89
CA ASN A 82 -9.70 7.35 9.11
C ASN A 82 -10.61 7.08 7.89
N ASP A 83 -11.87 7.46 8.02
CA ASP A 83 -12.88 7.26 6.96
C ASP A 83 -12.53 7.98 5.65
N ASP A 84 -11.87 9.13 5.70
CA ASP A 84 -11.44 9.85 4.50
C ASP A 84 -10.35 9.10 3.74
N ILE A 85 -9.43 8.49 4.48
CA ILE A 85 -8.37 7.64 3.93
C ILE A 85 -8.99 6.41 3.24
N ILE A 86 -9.90 5.73 3.94
CA ILE A 86 -10.60 4.55 3.41
C ILE A 86 -11.39 4.92 2.15
N ARG A 87 -12.06 6.06 2.14
CA ARG A 87 -12.81 6.55 0.99
C ARG A 87 -11.90 6.82 -0.21
N LYS A 88 -10.76 7.45 0.00
CA LYS A 88 -9.76 7.71 -1.05
C LYS A 88 -9.17 6.42 -1.61
N LEU A 89 -8.85 5.46 -0.75
CA LEU A 89 -8.38 4.14 -1.19
C LEU A 89 -9.43 3.41 -2.01
N SER A 90 -10.69 3.44 -1.57
CA SER A 90 -11.82 2.83 -2.29
C SER A 90 -12.02 3.47 -3.66
N GLY A 91 -11.84 4.79 -3.77
CA GLY A 91 -11.90 5.51 -5.05
C GLY A 91 -10.69 5.25 -5.95
N GLY A 92 -9.57 4.83 -5.36
CA GLY A 92 -8.32 4.55 -6.08
C GLY A 92 -8.16 3.11 -6.55
N ILE A 93 -9.03 2.20 -6.16
CA ILE A 93 -8.97 0.79 -6.54
C ILE A 93 -10.22 0.42 -7.34
N SER A 94 -10.03 -0.14 -8.53
CA SER A 94 -11.15 -0.67 -9.32
C SER A 94 -11.56 -2.05 -8.79
N PHE A 95 -12.75 -2.15 -8.20
CA PHE A 95 -13.26 -3.42 -7.67
C PHE A 95 -13.79 -4.38 -8.76
N GLU A 96 -14.04 -3.87 -9.95
CA GLU A 96 -14.53 -4.66 -11.09
C GLU A 96 -13.40 -5.32 -11.89
N ARG A 97 -12.17 -4.84 -11.73
CA ARG A 97 -11.01 -5.36 -12.42
C ARG A 97 -10.24 -6.31 -11.51
N LYS A 98 -9.90 -7.48 -12.04
CA LYS A 98 -9.07 -8.45 -11.34
C LYS A 98 -7.63 -7.94 -11.23
N THR A 99 -7.05 -8.03 -10.03
CA THR A 99 -5.63 -7.73 -9.80
C THR A 99 -4.78 -8.99 -9.88
N GLU A 100 -3.54 -8.83 -10.28
CA GLU A 100 -2.52 -9.88 -10.25
C GLU A 100 -1.18 -9.32 -9.77
N VAL A 101 -0.34 -10.17 -9.22
CA VAL A 101 1.00 -9.80 -8.76
C VAL A 101 1.86 -9.43 -9.97
N TYR A 102 2.40 -8.21 -9.96
CA TYR A 102 3.33 -7.72 -10.98
C TYR A 102 4.78 -7.87 -10.53
N LYS A 103 5.08 -7.37 -9.33
CA LYS A 103 6.41 -7.49 -8.70
C LYS A 103 6.26 -7.74 -7.21
N SER A 104 7.21 -8.42 -6.63
CA SER A 104 7.28 -8.65 -5.18
C SER A 104 8.71 -8.51 -4.68
N GLY A 105 8.87 -8.12 -3.44
CA GLY A 105 10.19 -7.96 -2.83
C GLY A 105 10.09 -7.24 -1.50
N TYR A 106 11.17 -6.56 -1.14
CA TYR A 106 11.25 -5.77 0.08
C TYR A 106 11.44 -4.30 -0.26
N GLN A 107 10.79 -3.45 0.49
CA GLN A 107 10.89 -2.00 0.35
C GLN A 107 11.44 -1.38 1.63
N LYS A 108 12.40 -0.49 1.46
CA LYS A 108 12.90 0.36 2.53
C LYS A 108 11.91 1.51 2.78
N VAL A 109 11.55 1.72 4.02
CA VAL A 109 10.67 2.80 4.45
C VAL A 109 11.49 3.86 5.21
N LEU A 110 10.88 5.00 5.51
CA LEU A 110 11.57 6.21 6.04
C LEU A 110 12.41 6.00 7.29
N ASP A 111 12.12 4.99 8.09
CA ASP A 111 12.88 4.63 9.30
C ASP A 111 14.07 3.70 9.03
N ASN A 112 14.42 3.46 7.75
CA ASN A 112 15.40 2.48 7.29
C ASN A 112 15.03 1.01 7.56
N GLU A 113 13.86 0.73 8.09
CA GLU A 113 13.35 -0.62 8.19
C GLU A 113 12.88 -1.12 6.82
N THR A 114 13.04 -2.41 6.58
CA THR A 114 12.69 -3.07 5.33
C THR A 114 11.46 -3.93 5.53
N TYR A 115 10.44 -3.72 4.72
CA TYR A 115 9.17 -4.41 4.80
C TYR A 115 8.85 -5.18 3.52
N PRO A 116 8.15 -6.31 3.61
CA PRO A 116 7.63 -6.99 2.42
C PRO A 116 6.70 -6.06 1.64
N ALA A 117 6.83 -6.08 0.33
CA ALA A 117 6.00 -5.29 -0.56
C ALA A 117 5.63 -6.08 -1.81
N ILE A 118 4.39 -5.88 -2.27
CA ILE A 118 3.91 -6.43 -3.53
C ILE A 118 3.34 -5.29 -4.36
N GLN A 119 3.72 -5.24 -5.62
CA GLN A 119 3.10 -4.41 -6.64
C GLN A 119 2.11 -5.25 -7.43
N TYR A 120 0.88 -4.78 -7.50
CA TYR A 120 -0.19 -5.38 -8.26
C TYR A 120 -0.46 -4.55 -9.52
N LYS A 121 -0.82 -5.21 -10.58
CA LYS A 121 -1.42 -4.60 -11.77
C LYS A 121 -2.82 -5.17 -11.98
N TYR A 122 -3.59 -4.56 -12.85
CA TYR A 122 -4.84 -5.18 -13.30
C TYR A 122 -4.55 -6.19 -14.41
N ALA A 123 -5.24 -7.33 -14.36
CA ALA A 123 -5.03 -8.43 -15.28
C ALA A 123 -5.31 -8.06 -16.74
N ASP A 124 -6.18 -7.09 -17.00
CA ASP A 124 -6.52 -6.56 -18.31
C ASP A 124 -5.51 -5.51 -18.83
N ASP A 125 -4.55 -5.10 -18.01
CA ASP A 125 -3.46 -4.20 -18.42
C ASP A 125 -2.29 -5.02 -18.98
N THR A 126 -2.14 -5.00 -20.29
CA THR A 126 -1.10 -5.74 -21.03
C THR A 126 0.15 -4.92 -21.30
N LEU A 127 0.20 -3.66 -20.83
CA LEU A 127 1.36 -2.80 -21.05
C LEU A 127 2.52 -3.19 -20.13
N ASP A 128 3.73 -2.89 -20.57
CA ASP A 128 4.96 -3.04 -19.78
C ASP A 128 5.82 -1.76 -19.91
N PRO A 129 5.94 -0.95 -18.87
CA PRO A 129 5.31 -1.12 -17.54
C PRO A 129 3.78 -0.94 -17.58
N PRO A 130 3.08 -1.54 -16.62
CA PRO A 130 1.62 -1.37 -16.51
C PRO A 130 1.23 0.08 -16.30
N ARG A 131 0.03 0.42 -16.74
CA ARG A 131 -0.52 1.78 -16.62
C ARG A 131 -0.90 2.13 -15.18
N ASP A 132 -1.51 1.17 -14.50
CA ASP A 132 -1.98 1.31 -13.14
C ASP A 132 -1.30 0.27 -12.24
N ILE A 133 -0.68 0.73 -11.16
CA ILE A 133 0.00 -0.13 -10.19
C ILE A 133 -0.54 0.16 -8.80
N ILE A 134 -0.78 -0.88 -8.01
CA ILE A 134 -1.09 -0.77 -6.59
C ILE A 134 0.08 -1.36 -5.81
N THR A 135 0.80 -0.52 -5.08
CA THR A 135 1.87 -0.98 -4.19
C THR A 135 1.30 -1.20 -2.79
N VAL A 136 1.50 -2.39 -2.24
CA VAL A 136 1.07 -2.74 -0.88
C VAL A 136 2.29 -3.14 -0.06
N ILE A 137 2.40 -2.53 1.11
CA ILE A 137 3.46 -2.82 2.08
C ILE A 137 2.83 -3.58 3.25
N PHE A 138 3.51 -4.64 3.68
CA PHE A 138 3.04 -5.55 4.71
C PHE A 138 3.99 -5.60 5.90
N GLU A 139 3.43 -5.90 7.07
CA GLU A 139 4.20 -6.46 8.17
C GLU A 139 4.54 -7.93 7.87
N ASN A 140 5.52 -8.48 8.58
CA ASN A 140 5.91 -9.88 8.40
C ASN A 140 4.78 -10.88 8.68
N ASP A 141 3.81 -10.50 9.51
CA ASP A 141 2.62 -11.32 9.84
C ASP A 141 1.48 -11.21 8.81
N GLY A 142 1.64 -10.40 7.77
CA GLY A 142 0.65 -10.19 6.72
C GLY A 142 -0.30 -9.02 6.94
N LYS A 143 -0.20 -8.31 8.07
CA LYS A 143 -0.97 -7.08 8.28
C LYS A 143 -0.51 -5.99 7.31
N ILE A 144 -1.44 -5.17 6.84
CA ILE A 144 -1.18 -4.14 5.86
C ILE A 144 -0.68 -2.88 6.56
N LEU A 145 0.49 -2.40 6.12
CA LEU A 145 1.13 -1.19 6.60
C LEU A 145 0.82 0.02 5.71
N GLY A 146 0.63 -0.20 4.43
CA GLY A 146 0.29 0.86 3.48
C GLY A 146 -0.20 0.33 2.14
N VAL A 147 -1.05 1.11 1.49
CA VAL A 147 -1.57 0.84 0.14
C VAL A 147 -1.45 2.11 -0.69
N LYS A 148 -0.80 2.02 -1.84
CA LYS A 148 -0.60 3.14 -2.76
C LYS A 148 -1.02 2.75 -4.17
N PRO A 149 -2.21 3.15 -4.61
CA PRO A 149 -2.53 3.13 -6.03
C PRO A 149 -1.76 4.24 -6.78
N GLU A 150 -1.21 3.90 -7.92
CA GLU A 150 -0.51 4.83 -8.82
C GLU A 150 -1.07 4.68 -10.22
N TYR A 151 -1.35 5.81 -10.85
CA TYR A 151 -1.87 5.85 -12.21
C TYR A 151 -0.88 6.57 -13.11
N SER A 152 -0.53 5.97 -14.24
CA SER A 152 0.21 6.69 -15.28
C SER A 152 -0.75 7.63 -16.01
N LYS A 153 -0.35 8.86 -16.12
CA LYS A 153 -1.05 9.87 -16.94
C LYS A 153 -0.88 9.56 -18.43
#